data_778928e621f60c4ee7b2d561cf2bc5cb
#
_entry.id   778928e621f60c4ee7b2d561cf2bc5cb
#
_cell.length_a   1.000
_cell.length_b   1.000
_cell.length_c   1.000
_cell.angle_alpha   90.00
_cell.angle_beta   90.00
_cell.angle_gamma   90.00
#
_symmetry.space_group_name_H-M   'P 1'
#
loop_
_entity.id
_entity.type
_entity.pdbx_description
1 polymer ?
#
loop_
_entity_poly.entity_id
_entity_poly.type
_entity_poly.pdbx_seq_one_letter_code
_entity_poly.pdbx_strand_id
1 'polypeptide(L)'
;MLGLQAFFFYVFALITVGAAVMVVLARNPVHSVLFLILCFVSSAGLFLLTGAEFLAAILIVVYVGAVAILFLFVVMMLDLDFGRIKQGALEYAPFGAIVAFVLLAQLLIAATGNYYNPTLDAATVLPTPPLAEMSNIQAIGMVIYTRYVFFFQMAGLILFVAMVGAIVLTLRHKPGLKRQSIPTQVARNPKTAIEVVKVETGKGV
;
A
#
# COMPACT_ATOMS: atom_id res chain seq x y z
N MET A 1 30.34 19.48 -5.93
CA MET A 1 29.09 18.84 -5.42
C MET A 1 28.43 17.91 -6.43
N LEU A 2 28.43 18.25 -7.74
CA LEU A 2 27.81 17.40 -8.79
C LEU A 2 28.32 15.95 -8.85
N GLY A 3 29.61 15.68 -8.59
CA GLY A 3 30.16 14.32 -8.63
C GLY A 3 29.64 13.40 -7.51
N LEU A 4 29.44 13.94 -6.30
CA LEU A 4 28.93 13.17 -5.16
C LEU A 4 27.45 12.83 -5.34
N GLN A 5 26.64 13.77 -5.84
CA GLN A 5 25.23 13.52 -6.16
C GLN A 5 25.08 12.47 -7.27
N ALA A 6 25.90 12.57 -8.34
CA ALA A 6 25.89 11.57 -9.41
C ALA A 6 26.28 10.17 -8.89
N PHE A 7 27.28 10.08 -8.02
CA PHE A 7 27.67 8.82 -7.40
C PHE A 7 26.50 8.18 -6.64
N PHE A 8 25.85 8.91 -5.73
CA PHE A 8 24.70 8.39 -4.97
C PHE A 8 23.51 8.07 -5.88
N PHE A 9 23.29 8.86 -6.94
CA PHE A 9 22.27 8.56 -7.92
C PHE A 9 22.47 7.18 -8.56
N TYR A 10 23.67 6.90 -9.07
CA TYR A 10 23.95 5.58 -9.68
C TYR A 10 23.91 4.45 -8.68
N VAL A 11 24.34 4.66 -7.44
CA VAL A 11 24.23 3.65 -6.38
C VAL A 11 22.77 3.30 -6.10
N PHE A 12 21.92 4.30 -5.83
CA PHE A 12 20.51 4.04 -5.55
C PHE A 12 19.77 3.50 -6.79
N ALA A 13 20.07 3.99 -7.98
CA ALA A 13 19.49 3.49 -9.23
C ALA A 13 19.84 2.01 -9.46
N LEU A 14 21.09 1.63 -9.29
CA LEU A 14 21.53 0.24 -9.43
C LEU A 14 20.86 -0.68 -8.40
N ILE A 15 20.78 -0.24 -7.14
CA ILE A 15 20.09 -1.01 -6.08
C ILE A 15 18.61 -1.14 -6.41
N THR A 16 17.95 -0.07 -6.85
CA THR A 16 16.53 -0.07 -7.20
C THR A 16 16.24 -1.06 -8.34
N VAL A 17 16.99 -0.98 -9.43
CA VAL A 17 16.83 -1.88 -10.59
C VAL A 17 17.18 -3.32 -10.21
N GLY A 18 18.28 -3.54 -9.51
CA GLY A 18 18.68 -4.86 -9.05
C GLY A 18 17.66 -5.48 -8.11
N ALA A 19 17.16 -4.71 -7.13
CA ALA A 19 16.11 -5.15 -6.22
C ALA A 19 14.80 -5.46 -6.98
N ALA A 20 14.38 -4.61 -7.93
CA ALA A 20 13.18 -4.84 -8.73
C ALA A 20 13.27 -6.14 -9.55
N VAL A 21 14.43 -6.44 -10.14
CA VAL A 21 14.67 -7.71 -10.83
C VAL A 21 14.56 -8.87 -9.84
N MET A 22 15.12 -8.75 -8.65
CA MET A 22 15.06 -9.79 -7.62
C MET A 22 13.65 -10.00 -7.08
N VAL A 23 12.79 -8.98 -7.03
CA VAL A 23 11.36 -9.12 -6.70
C VAL A 23 10.67 -10.13 -7.61
N VAL A 24 10.97 -10.09 -8.90
CA VAL A 24 10.36 -10.98 -9.91
C VAL A 24 11.02 -12.35 -9.94
N LEU A 25 12.33 -12.43 -9.78
CA LEU A 25 13.10 -13.66 -9.90
C LEU A 25 13.14 -14.51 -8.63
N ALA A 26 12.85 -13.93 -7.47
CA ALA A 26 12.92 -14.65 -6.19
C ALA A 26 11.89 -15.80 -6.14
N ARG A 27 12.37 -17.00 -5.82
CA ARG A 27 11.51 -18.19 -5.71
C ARG A 27 10.64 -18.17 -4.46
N ASN A 28 11.13 -17.53 -3.39
CA ASN A 28 10.40 -17.42 -2.14
C ASN A 28 9.71 -16.05 -2.10
N PRO A 29 8.37 -16.00 -2.00
CA PRO A 29 7.63 -14.73 -1.99
C PRO A 29 7.98 -13.84 -0.80
N VAL A 30 8.43 -14.39 0.33
CA VAL A 30 8.92 -13.59 1.46
C VAL A 30 10.18 -12.81 1.05
N HIS A 31 11.12 -13.46 0.36
CA HIS A 31 12.32 -12.77 -0.16
C HIS A 31 11.93 -11.72 -1.23
N SER A 32 10.93 -12.02 -2.07
CA SER A 32 10.41 -11.07 -3.05
C SER A 32 9.94 -9.76 -2.38
N VAL A 33 9.18 -9.87 -1.30
CA VAL A 33 8.71 -8.70 -0.54
C VAL A 33 9.86 -7.96 0.16
N LEU A 34 10.88 -8.67 0.66
CA LEU A 34 12.07 -8.02 1.23
C LEU A 34 12.84 -7.22 0.18
N PHE A 35 12.99 -7.74 -1.05
CA PHE A 35 13.57 -6.99 -2.15
C PHE A 35 12.68 -5.81 -2.58
N LEU A 36 11.34 -5.94 -2.48
CA LEU A 36 10.42 -4.84 -2.72
C LEU A 36 10.61 -3.69 -1.71
N ILE A 37 10.81 -4.03 -0.44
CA ILE A 37 11.15 -3.04 0.59
C ILE A 37 12.45 -2.32 0.24
N LEU A 38 13.49 -3.07 -0.13
CA LEU A 38 14.78 -2.49 -0.54
C LEU A 38 14.63 -1.56 -1.76
N CYS A 39 13.80 -1.95 -2.74
CA CYS A 39 13.48 -1.15 -3.91
C CYS A 39 12.83 0.19 -3.51
N PHE A 40 11.84 0.18 -2.61
CA PHE A 40 11.19 1.40 -2.14
C PHE A 40 12.12 2.30 -1.33
N VAL A 41 12.94 1.74 -0.45
CA VAL A 41 13.92 2.52 0.34
C VAL A 41 14.94 3.21 -0.59
N SER A 42 15.46 2.48 -1.58
CA SER A 42 16.41 3.05 -2.56
C SER A 42 15.73 4.11 -3.44
N SER A 43 14.48 3.90 -3.84
CA SER A 43 13.69 4.89 -4.60
C SER A 43 13.44 6.15 -3.78
N ALA A 44 13.17 6.03 -2.47
CA ALA A 44 13.07 7.18 -1.59
C ALA A 44 14.37 7.99 -1.54
N GLY A 45 15.54 7.32 -1.56
CA GLY A 45 16.84 7.97 -1.71
C GLY A 45 16.97 8.76 -3.00
N LEU A 46 16.46 8.23 -4.13
CA LEU A 46 16.42 8.96 -5.41
C LEU A 46 15.52 10.21 -5.33
N PHE A 47 14.36 10.11 -4.68
CA PHE A 47 13.50 11.27 -4.46
C PHE A 47 14.15 12.34 -3.58
N LEU A 48 14.90 11.95 -2.55
CA LEU A 48 15.68 12.91 -1.75
C LEU A 48 16.72 13.65 -2.59
N LEU A 49 17.41 12.94 -3.50
CA LEU A 49 18.39 13.55 -4.40
C LEU A 49 17.78 14.57 -5.36
N THR A 50 16.48 14.42 -5.69
CA THR A 50 15.75 15.40 -6.53
C THR A 50 15.13 16.55 -5.73
N GLY A 51 15.29 16.58 -4.40
CA GLY A 51 14.67 17.57 -3.52
C GLY A 51 13.19 17.31 -3.20
N ALA A 52 12.66 16.14 -3.56
CA ALA A 52 11.27 15.74 -3.30
C ALA A 52 11.14 15.07 -1.93
N GLU A 53 11.47 15.77 -0.85
CA GLU A 53 11.53 15.23 0.51
C GLU A 53 10.20 14.68 0.99
N PHE A 54 9.10 15.38 0.70
CA PHE A 54 7.76 14.93 1.08
C PHE A 54 7.38 13.61 0.40
N LEU A 55 7.70 13.46 -0.88
CA LEU A 55 7.41 12.25 -1.64
C LEU A 55 8.27 11.07 -1.14
N ALA A 56 9.53 11.33 -0.81
CA ALA A 56 10.40 10.33 -0.20
C ALA A 56 9.86 9.85 1.15
N ALA A 57 9.39 10.78 2.00
CA ALA A 57 8.81 10.44 3.30
C ALA A 57 7.52 9.60 3.16
N ILE A 58 6.62 9.96 2.24
CA ILE A 58 5.41 9.18 1.96
C ILE A 58 5.77 7.77 1.47
N LEU A 59 6.76 7.64 0.60
CA LEU A 59 7.20 6.34 0.10
C LEU A 59 7.65 5.42 1.24
N ILE A 60 8.41 5.94 2.19
CA ILE A 60 8.86 5.17 3.36
C ILE A 60 7.70 4.85 4.29
N VAL A 61 6.91 5.84 4.69
CA VAL A 61 5.85 5.66 5.70
C VAL A 61 4.72 4.78 5.19
N VAL A 62 4.25 5.03 3.97
CA VAL A 62 3.08 4.34 3.41
C VAL A 62 3.47 3.05 2.70
N TYR A 63 4.41 3.10 1.73
CA TYR A 63 4.74 1.92 0.93
C TYR A 63 5.57 0.91 1.71
N VAL A 64 6.59 1.34 2.43
CA VAL A 64 7.39 0.43 3.26
C VAL A 64 6.66 0.13 4.56
N GLY A 65 6.19 1.14 5.29
CA GLY A 65 5.62 0.98 6.62
C GLY A 65 4.26 0.30 6.65
N ALA A 66 3.38 0.51 5.67
CA ALA A 66 2.06 -0.08 5.64
C ALA A 66 1.93 -1.19 4.57
N VAL A 67 2.17 -0.86 3.30
CA VAL A 67 1.83 -1.74 2.18
C VAL A 67 2.77 -2.95 2.10
N ALA A 68 4.07 -2.75 2.15
CA ALA A 68 5.03 -3.85 2.05
C ALA A 68 4.97 -4.77 3.27
N ILE A 69 4.76 -4.22 4.47
CA ILE A 69 4.57 -5.03 5.68
C ILE A 69 3.26 -5.83 5.60
N LEU A 70 2.17 -5.23 5.08
CA LEU A 70 0.94 -5.97 4.83
C LEU A 70 1.18 -7.14 3.89
N PHE A 71 1.87 -6.92 2.76
CA PHE A 71 2.24 -8.00 1.85
C PHE A 71 3.08 -9.08 2.52
N LEU A 72 4.04 -8.69 3.35
CA LEU A 72 4.88 -9.64 4.09
C LEU A 72 4.03 -10.55 4.98
N PHE A 73 3.10 -9.99 5.76
CA PHE A 73 2.20 -10.77 6.59
C PHE A 73 1.28 -11.68 5.78
N VAL A 74 0.67 -11.16 4.72
CA VAL A 74 -0.23 -11.94 3.86
C VAL A 74 0.51 -13.12 3.23
N VAL A 75 1.68 -12.88 2.66
CA VAL A 75 2.48 -13.94 2.00
C VAL A 75 2.99 -14.98 3.01
N MET A 76 3.32 -14.57 4.22
CA MET A 76 3.75 -15.48 5.27
C MET A 76 2.59 -16.34 5.79
N MET A 77 1.34 -15.83 5.77
CA MET A 77 0.15 -16.56 6.21
C MET A 77 -0.48 -17.43 5.12
N LEU A 78 -0.11 -17.23 3.85
CA LEU A 78 -0.59 -18.06 2.74
C LEU A 78 0.28 -19.31 2.60
N ASP A 79 -0.36 -20.47 2.71
CA ASP A 79 0.26 -21.76 2.37
C ASP A 79 0.21 -21.95 0.85
N LEU A 80 1.26 -21.48 0.16
CA LEU A 80 1.34 -21.48 -1.30
C LEU A 80 2.01 -22.75 -1.81
N ASP A 81 1.30 -23.54 -2.60
CA ASP A 81 1.87 -24.67 -3.36
C ASP A 81 2.65 -24.16 -4.60
N PHE A 82 3.95 -23.94 -4.40
CA PHE A 82 4.84 -23.44 -5.46
C PHE A 82 4.95 -24.35 -6.68
N GLY A 83 4.67 -25.66 -6.54
CA GLY A 83 4.70 -26.60 -7.64
C GLY A 83 3.62 -26.31 -8.68
N ARG A 84 2.42 -26.02 -8.25
CA ARG A 84 1.29 -25.69 -9.13
C ARG A 84 1.43 -24.32 -9.79
N ILE A 85 1.95 -23.33 -9.06
CA ILE A 85 2.16 -21.98 -9.60
C ILE A 85 3.17 -22.00 -10.74
N LYS A 86 4.24 -22.80 -10.63
CA LYS A 86 5.28 -22.88 -11.65
C LYS A 86 4.80 -23.52 -12.96
N GLN A 87 3.92 -24.50 -12.90
CA GLN A 87 3.35 -25.14 -14.11
C GLN A 87 2.47 -24.16 -14.88
N GLY A 88 1.58 -23.43 -14.20
CA GLY A 88 0.73 -22.41 -14.84
C GLY A 88 1.53 -21.24 -15.42
N ALA A 89 2.61 -20.80 -14.76
CA ALA A 89 3.43 -19.69 -15.24
C ALA A 89 4.12 -19.98 -16.59
N LEU A 90 4.54 -21.23 -16.83
CA LEU A 90 5.17 -21.63 -18.10
C LEU A 90 4.20 -21.59 -19.28
N GLU A 91 2.93 -21.89 -19.04
CA GLU A 91 1.89 -21.89 -20.08
C GLU A 91 1.56 -20.48 -20.55
N TYR A 92 1.58 -19.50 -19.65
CA TYR A 92 1.31 -18.09 -19.98
C TYR A 92 2.56 -17.27 -20.31
N ALA A 93 3.76 -17.84 -20.18
CA ALA A 93 5.02 -17.14 -20.42
C ALA A 93 5.12 -16.46 -21.82
N PRO A 94 4.70 -17.09 -22.94
CA PRO A 94 4.79 -16.44 -24.25
C PRO A 94 3.87 -15.23 -24.36
N PHE A 95 2.66 -15.30 -23.82
CA PHE A 95 1.74 -14.16 -23.79
C PHE A 95 2.28 -13.02 -22.91
N GLY A 96 2.80 -13.34 -21.71
CA GLY A 96 3.44 -12.39 -20.81
C GLY A 96 4.65 -11.70 -21.46
N ALA A 97 5.45 -12.44 -22.23
CA ALA A 97 6.60 -11.89 -22.96
C ALA A 97 6.17 -10.87 -24.02
N ILE A 98 5.09 -11.13 -24.75
CA ILE A 98 4.56 -10.18 -25.75
C ILE A 98 4.11 -8.88 -25.07
N VAL A 99 3.34 -8.98 -23.98
CA VAL A 99 2.87 -7.81 -23.21
C VAL A 99 4.06 -7.02 -22.67
N ALA A 100 5.04 -7.70 -22.07
CA ALA A 100 6.25 -7.07 -21.55
C ALA A 100 7.05 -6.35 -22.65
N PHE A 101 7.16 -6.97 -23.84
CA PHE A 101 7.84 -6.35 -24.98
C PHE A 101 7.12 -5.09 -25.47
N VAL A 102 5.78 -5.11 -25.56
CA VAL A 102 4.99 -3.94 -25.96
C VAL A 102 5.16 -2.81 -24.96
N LEU A 103 5.09 -3.10 -23.65
CA LEU A 103 5.30 -2.10 -22.61
C LEU A 103 6.71 -1.52 -22.64
N LEU A 104 7.73 -2.38 -22.82
CA LEU A 104 9.12 -1.94 -22.95
C LEU A 104 9.31 -1.04 -24.18
N ALA A 105 8.76 -1.42 -25.32
CA ALA A 105 8.80 -0.61 -26.54
C ALA A 105 8.14 0.76 -26.33
N GLN A 106 6.97 0.81 -25.69
CA GLN A 106 6.30 2.06 -25.33
C GLN A 106 7.17 2.96 -24.44
N LEU A 107 7.78 2.39 -23.40
CA LEU A 107 8.66 3.14 -22.52
C LEU A 107 9.90 3.66 -23.24
N LEU A 108 10.51 2.86 -24.11
CA LEU A 108 11.67 3.28 -24.91
C LEU A 108 11.29 4.40 -25.89
N ILE A 109 10.15 4.29 -26.57
CA ILE A 109 9.65 5.35 -27.48
C ILE A 109 9.37 6.64 -26.69
N ALA A 110 8.76 6.53 -25.51
CA ALA A 110 8.49 7.68 -24.65
C ALA A 110 9.78 8.33 -24.14
N ALA A 111 10.81 7.55 -23.81
CA ALA A 111 12.09 8.04 -23.31
C ALA A 111 12.98 8.64 -24.40
N THR A 112 12.94 8.06 -25.63
CA THR A 112 13.77 8.51 -26.77
C THR A 112 13.04 9.47 -27.70
N GLY A 113 11.70 9.41 -27.72
CA GLY A 113 10.89 10.34 -28.51
C GLY A 113 10.93 11.75 -27.94
N ASN A 114 11.05 12.73 -28.83
CA ASN A 114 11.04 14.18 -28.49
C ASN A 114 9.69 14.68 -27.97
N TYR A 115 8.92 13.81 -27.30
CA TYR A 115 7.64 14.15 -26.66
C TYR A 115 7.84 15.01 -25.40
N TYR A 116 9.04 15.06 -24.84
CA TYR A 116 9.44 16.05 -23.87
C TYR A 116 9.72 17.38 -24.58
N ASN A 117 8.66 18.00 -25.09
CA ASN A 117 8.77 19.39 -25.49
C ASN A 117 8.62 20.26 -24.22
N PRO A 118 9.68 20.90 -23.72
CA PRO A 118 9.61 21.74 -22.52
C PRO A 118 8.82 23.04 -22.72
N THR A 119 8.18 23.21 -23.88
CA THR A 119 7.25 24.29 -24.19
C THR A 119 5.81 24.03 -23.73
N LEU A 120 5.58 23.13 -22.78
CA LEU A 120 4.37 23.24 -21.95
C LEU A 120 4.50 24.59 -21.25
N ASP A 121 3.74 25.57 -21.76
CA ASP A 121 3.74 26.93 -21.27
C ASP A 121 3.83 26.95 -19.76
N ALA A 122 4.88 27.55 -19.23
CA ALA A 122 5.09 27.71 -17.79
C ALA A 122 3.88 28.43 -17.12
N ALA A 123 2.99 28.99 -17.92
CA ALA A 123 1.71 29.60 -17.51
C ALA A 123 0.63 28.57 -17.07
N THR A 124 0.71 27.29 -17.50
CA THR A 124 -0.23 26.24 -17.08
C THR A 124 0.25 25.47 -15.88
N VAL A 125 1.55 25.50 -15.59
CA VAL A 125 2.12 24.92 -14.38
C VAL A 125 1.99 25.94 -13.26
N LEU A 126 1.13 25.64 -12.29
CA LEU A 126 1.04 26.44 -11.07
C LEU A 126 2.41 26.40 -10.37
N PRO A 127 3.13 27.52 -10.30
CA PRO A 127 4.44 27.51 -9.67
C PRO A 127 4.28 27.15 -8.20
N THR A 128 4.88 26.05 -7.78
CA THR A 128 5.16 25.86 -6.36
C THR A 128 6.07 26.99 -5.92
N PRO A 129 5.88 27.58 -4.73
CA PRO A 129 6.79 28.58 -4.22
C PRO A 129 8.24 28.10 -4.31
N PRO A 130 9.21 28.99 -4.64
CA PRO A 130 10.59 28.60 -4.82
C PRO A 130 11.15 27.98 -3.53
N LEU A 131 11.82 26.83 -3.64
CA LEU A 131 12.43 26.09 -2.53
C LEU A 131 13.48 26.91 -1.76
N ALA A 132 13.92 28.05 -2.30
CA ALA A 132 14.81 28.96 -1.62
C ALA A 132 14.14 29.72 -0.46
N GLU A 133 12.82 29.85 -0.48
CA GLU A 133 12.06 30.63 0.51
C GLU A 133 11.35 29.74 1.54
N MET A 134 11.06 28.49 1.20
CA MET A 134 10.37 27.56 2.10
C MET A 134 10.74 26.10 1.84
N SER A 135 10.50 25.23 2.83
CA SER A 135 10.74 23.80 2.70
C SER A 135 9.80 23.15 1.67
N ASN A 136 10.22 22.05 1.02
CA ASN A 136 9.41 21.28 0.07
C ASN A 136 8.05 20.89 0.66
N ILE A 137 8.03 20.45 1.92
CA ILE A 137 6.79 20.03 2.63
C ILE A 137 5.82 21.21 2.77
N GLN A 138 6.32 22.38 3.14
CA GLN A 138 5.50 23.58 3.32
C GLN A 138 4.94 24.07 1.97
N ALA A 139 5.76 24.08 0.92
CA ALA A 139 5.35 24.49 -0.42
C ALA A 139 4.22 23.59 -0.96
N ILE A 140 4.38 22.27 -0.83
CA ILE A 140 3.35 21.30 -1.24
C ILE A 140 2.09 21.43 -0.39
N GLY A 141 2.22 21.60 0.94
CA GLY A 141 1.09 21.78 1.84
C GLY A 141 0.24 23.00 1.46
N MET A 142 0.84 24.12 1.17
CA MET A 142 0.13 25.31 0.73
C MET A 142 -0.70 25.06 -0.55
N VAL A 143 -0.15 24.34 -1.50
CA VAL A 143 -0.83 24.08 -2.78
C VAL A 143 -1.94 23.03 -2.63
N ILE A 144 -1.72 21.95 -1.88
CA ILE A 144 -2.68 20.86 -1.69
C ILE A 144 -3.93 21.35 -0.93
N TYR A 145 -3.75 22.10 0.15
CA TYR A 145 -4.87 22.54 0.99
C TYR A 145 -5.61 23.79 0.48
N THR A 146 -5.12 24.44 -0.57
CA THR A 146 -5.79 25.59 -1.19
C THR A 146 -6.34 25.26 -2.57
N ARG A 147 -5.47 25.07 -3.57
CA ARG A 147 -5.87 24.86 -4.97
C ARG A 147 -6.35 23.46 -5.27
N TYR A 148 -5.73 22.45 -4.65
CA TYR A 148 -6.04 21.04 -4.87
C TYR A 148 -6.86 20.43 -3.74
N VAL A 149 -7.52 21.27 -2.92
CA VAL A 149 -8.35 20.80 -1.78
C VAL A 149 -9.44 19.81 -2.21
N PHE A 150 -10.03 20.01 -3.38
CA PHE A 150 -11.03 19.08 -3.90
C PHE A 150 -10.45 17.68 -4.12
N PHE A 151 -9.30 17.56 -4.78
CA PHE A 151 -8.64 16.28 -4.99
C PHE A 151 -8.16 15.64 -3.69
N PHE A 152 -7.70 16.46 -2.75
CA PHE A 152 -7.33 16.00 -1.41
C PHE A 152 -8.54 15.39 -0.68
N GLN A 153 -9.69 16.06 -0.70
CA GLN A 153 -10.93 15.55 -0.09
C GLN A 153 -11.43 14.28 -0.78
N MET A 154 -11.39 14.22 -2.11
CA MET A 154 -11.75 13.01 -2.87
C MET A 154 -10.84 11.83 -2.52
N ALA A 155 -9.54 12.04 -2.40
CA ALA A 155 -8.60 11.01 -1.96
C ALA A 155 -8.95 10.50 -0.55
N GLY A 156 -9.29 11.41 0.38
CA GLY A 156 -9.74 11.07 1.72
C GLY A 156 -11.01 10.21 1.74
N LEU A 157 -12.00 10.54 0.90
CA LEU A 157 -13.23 9.75 0.75
C LEU A 157 -12.95 8.35 0.19
N ILE A 158 -12.06 8.23 -0.81
CA ILE A 158 -11.65 6.93 -1.37
C ILE A 158 -11.00 6.07 -0.29
N LEU A 159 -10.09 6.64 0.49
CA LEU A 159 -9.43 5.93 1.61
C LEU A 159 -10.44 5.52 2.68
N PHE A 160 -11.40 6.37 3.00
CA PHE A 160 -12.48 6.06 3.95
C PHE A 160 -13.32 4.86 3.47
N VAL A 161 -13.74 4.85 2.21
CA VAL A 161 -14.50 3.73 1.62
C VAL A 161 -13.66 2.46 1.61
N ALA A 162 -12.37 2.54 1.28
CA ALA A 162 -11.46 1.39 1.32
C ALA A 162 -11.32 0.83 2.75
N MET A 163 -11.21 1.68 3.76
CA MET A 163 -11.15 1.29 5.16
C MET A 163 -12.43 0.58 5.60
N VAL A 164 -13.60 1.17 5.32
CA VAL A 164 -14.90 0.56 5.65
C VAL A 164 -15.05 -0.78 4.92
N GLY A 165 -14.70 -0.84 3.64
CA GLY A 165 -14.72 -2.07 2.86
C GLY A 165 -13.86 -3.17 3.44
N ALA A 166 -12.62 -2.86 3.84
CA ALA A 166 -11.72 -3.80 4.47
C ALA A 166 -12.31 -4.37 5.79
N ILE A 167 -12.87 -3.51 6.64
CA ILE A 167 -13.49 -3.91 7.91
C ILE A 167 -14.71 -4.81 7.67
N VAL A 168 -15.61 -4.41 6.77
CA VAL A 168 -16.86 -5.15 6.50
C VAL A 168 -16.57 -6.51 5.88
N LEU A 169 -15.65 -6.60 4.92
CA LEU A 169 -15.30 -7.86 4.25
C LEU A 169 -14.56 -8.84 5.16
N THR A 170 -13.82 -8.35 6.14
CA THR A 170 -13.07 -9.20 7.08
C THR A 170 -13.87 -9.55 8.34
N LEU A 171 -15.04 -8.93 8.54
CA LEU A 171 -15.87 -9.14 9.71
C LEU A 171 -16.46 -10.55 9.72
N ARG A 172 -16.00 -11.39 10.64
CA ARG A 172 -16.53 -12.73 10.85
C ARG A 172 -17.38 -12.80 12.11
N HIS A 173 -18.61 -13.18 11.98
CA HIS A 173 -19.48 -13.52 13.10
C HIS A 173 -19.37 -15.01 13.38
N LYS A 174 -18.84 -15.38 14.56
CA LYS A 174 -18.83 -16.79 14.98
C LYS A 174 -20.26 -17.21 15.31
N PRO A 175 -20.83 -18.25 14.68
CA PRO A 175 -22.12 -18.82 15.10
C PRO A 175 -21.97 -19.45 16.50
N GLY A 176 -23.00 -19.36 17.32
CA GLY A 176 -23.02 -19.99 18.66
C GLY A 176 -22.39 -19.16 19.79
N LEU A 177 -21.94 -17.95 19.56
CA LEU A 177 -21.50 -17.05 20.65
C LEU A 177 -22.72 -16.62 21.49
N LYS A 178 -22.65 -16.88 22.78
CA LYS A 178 -23.62 -16.33 23.76
C LYS A 178 -23.37 -14.81 23.86
N ARG A 179 -24.13 -14.02 23.10
CA ARG A 179 -24.08 -12.58 23.17
C ARG A 179 -24.97 -12.08 24.29
N GLN A 180 -24.46 -11.16 25.09
CA GLN A 180 -25.28 -10.46 26.08
C GLN A 180 -26.25 -9.52 25.36
N SER A 181 -27.53 -9.58 25.77
CA SER A 181 -28.55 -8.61 25.36
C SER A 181 -28.76 -7.62 26.49
N ILE A 182 -28.19 -6.45 26.38
CA ILE A 182 -28.33 -5.38 27.37
C ILE A 182 -29.80 -5.06 27.68
N PRO A 183 -30.70 -4.91 26.69
CA PRO A 183 -32.11 -4.66 26.95
C PRO A 183 -32.76 -5.77 27.80
N THR A 184 -32.46 -7.05 27.50
CA THR A 184 -33.02 -8.18 28.26
C THR A 184 -32.46 -8.23 29.68
N GLN A 185 -31.21 -7.86 29.88
CA GLN A 185 -30.60 -7.83 31.23
C GLN A 185 -31.17 -6.69 32.10
N VAL A 186 -31.34 -5.51 31.52
CA VAL A 186 -31.90 -4.36 32.22
C VAL A 186 -33.40 -4.54 32.52
N ALA A 187 -34.16 -5.20 31.64
CA ALA A 187 -35.55 -5.49 31.80
C ALA A 187 -35.84 -6.69 32.76
N ARG A 188 -34.79 -7.30 33.33
CA ARG A 188 -34.94 -8.42 34.25
C ARG A 188 -35.70 -7.99 35.53
N ASN A 189 -36.73 -8.75 35.87
CA ASN A 189 -37.50 -8.57 37.07
C ASN A 189 -37.60 -9.94 37.80
N PRO A 190 -38.06 -10.02 39.08
CA PRO A 190 -38.16 -11.30 39.82
C PRO A 190 -38.92 -12.40 39.11
N LYS A 191 -39.97 -12.03 38.33
CA LYS A 191 -40.77 -13.01 37.57
C LYS A 191 -40.04 -13.62 36.35
N THR A 192 -39.08 -12.90 35.77
CA THR A 192 -38.31 -13.34 34.62
C THR A 192 -36.94 -13.89 34.98
N ALA A 193 -36.47 -13.64 36.20
CA ALA A 193 -35.15 -14.06 36.67
C ALA A 193 -35.14 -15.37 37.44
N ILE A 194 -36.31 -15.82 37.95
CA ILE A 194 -36.42 -17.00 38.80
C ILE A 194 -37.34 -17.99 38.07
N GLU A 195 -36.85 -19.21 37.86
CA GLU A 195 -37.61 -20.34 37.36
C GLU A 195 -37.82 -21.31 38.54
N VAL A 196 -39.05 -21.64 38.82
CA VAL A 196 -39.36 -22.60 39.89
C VAL A 196 -39.46 -24.01 39.27
N VAL A 197 -38.45 -24.81 39.48
CA VAL A 197 -38.39 -26.19 39.01
C VAL A 197 -38.83 -27.15 40.13
N LYS A 198 -39.75 -28.09 39.83
CA LYS A 198 -40.14 -29.15 40.76
C LYS A 198 -39.00 -30.19 40.80
N VAL A 199 -38.34 -30.31 41.92
CA VAL A 199 -37.28 -31.29 42.18
C VAL A 199 -37.75 -32.31 43.17
N GLU A 200 -37.44 -33.60 42.98
CA GLU A 200 -37.73 -34.67 43.93
C GLU A 200 -36.89 -34.44 45.21
N THR A 201 -37.51 -34.69 46.35
CA THR A 201 -36.86 -34.50 47.65
C THR A 201 -35.62 -35.39 47.78
N GLY A 202 -34.46 -34.81 48.05
CA GLY A 202 -33.19 -35.54 48.24
C GLY A 202 -32.29 -35.64 47.02
N LYS A 203 -32.72 -35.15 45.85
CA LYS A 203 -31.92 -35.17 44.58
C LYS A 203 -31.37 -33.80 44.28
N GLY A 204 -30.67 -33.10 44.93
CA GLY A 204 -30.12 -31.78 44.58
C GLY A 204 -30.35 -31.28 43.09
N VAL A 205 -30.08 -30.02 42.82
CA VAL A 205 -30.23 -29.41 41.49
C VAL A 205 -29.01 -29.70 40.63
#